data_f5f39026f9519dc49e275be5f55c2a4a
#
_entry.id   f5f39026f9519dc49e275be5f55c2a4a
#
_cell.length_a   1.000
_cell.length_b   1.000
_cell.length_c   1.000
_cell.angle_alpha   90.00
_cell.angle_beta   90.00
_cell.angle_gamma   90.00
#
_symmetry.space_group_name_H-M   'P 1'
#
loop_
_entity.id
_entity.type
_entity.pdbx_description
1 polymer ?
#
loop_
_entity_poly.entity_id
_entity_poly.type
_entity_poly.pdbx_seq_one_letter_code
_entity_poly.pdbx_strand_id
1 'polypeptide(L)'
;VPASIDKFDLRIVSLSPAKVICGAVDFTPAACAAMLPVLLYPRVKGTKMTTPSFDSVEAQASYGIGLQVGQQLLESGLQGLQPEALLAGLRDALEGNSPAVPVDVVHRALREVHERAESVRRERVEAMAAEGQAFLQDHAQREGVSSTESGLQFSVMTQGEGPIPSRQDRVRVHYTGKLIDGTVFDSSVARGEPAEFPVTGVIAGWIEALTLMPVGSKWELVIPHNLAYGERGAGASIPPFSTLIFEVELLEIL
;
A
#
# COMPACT_ATOMS: atom_id res chain seq x y z
N VAL A 1 -38.54 -20.22 16.82
CA VAL A 1 -37.34 -20.48 17.62
C VAL A 1 -36.29 -19.52 17.09
N PRO A 2 -35.85 -18.44 17.79
CA PRO A 2 -34.83 -17.53 17.32
C PRO A 2 -33.45 -18.06 17.73
N ALA A 3 -32.52 -18.02 16.76
CA ALA A 3 -31.13 -18.36 16.96
C ALA A 3 -30.39 -17.20 17.64
N SER A 4 -29.67 -17.53 18.69
CA SER A 4 -28.84 -16.68 19.53
C SER A 4 -27.65 -16.16 18.76
N ILE A 5 -27.40 -14.84 18.79
CA ILE A 5 -26.20 -14.22 18.29
C ILE A 5 -25.21 -14.09 19.45
N ASP A 6 -24.12 -14.83 19.37
CA ASP A 6 -23.04 -14.85 20.35
C ASP A 6 -22.28 -13.53 20.41
N LYS A 7 -21.94 -13.15 21.64
CA LYS A 7 -21.28 -11.93 22.04
C LYS A 7 -19.83 -11.88 21.50
N PHE A 8 -19.50 -10.85 20.74
CA PHE A 8 -18.11 -10.46 20.47
C PHE A 8 -17.48 -9.87 21.73
N ASP A 9 -16.51 -10.58 22.27
CA ASP A 9 -15.71 -10.20 23.44
C ASP A 9 -14.60 -9.22 23.01
N LEU A 10 -14.82 -7.94 23.23
CA LEU A 10 -13.83 -6.88 23.00
C LEU A 10 -12.84 -6.85 24.17
N ARG A 11 -11.73 -7.58 24.06
CA ARG A 11 -10.61 -7.45 24.98
C ARG A 11 -9.86 -6.14 24.67
N ILE A 12 -10.04 -5.17 25.55
CA ILE A 12 -9.21 -3.97 25.60
C ILE A 12 -7.80 -4.38 26.04
N VAL A 13 -6.85 -4.36 25.12
CA VAL A 13 -5.43 -4.52 25.44
C VAL A 13 -4.92 -3.20 26.02
N SER A 14 -4.75 -3.16 27.35
CA SER A 14 -4.09 -2.09 28.07
C SER A 14 -2.61 -2.09 27.70
N LEU A 15 -2.17 -1.12 26.90
CA LEU A 15 -0.75 -0.83 26.65
C LEU A 15 -0.14 -0.11 27.84
N SER A 16 0.67 -0.82 28.60
CA SER A 16 1.51 -0.26 29.67
C SER A 16 2.62 0.62 29.05
N PRO A 17 2.96 1.78 29.62
CA PRO A 17 3.99 2.65 29.05
C PRO A 17 5.38 2.02 29.24
N ALA A 18 6.08 1.81 28.12
CA ALA A 18 7.45 1.33 28.10
C ALA A 18 8.39 2.32 28.80
N LYS A 19 9.17 1.83 29.75
CA LYS A 19 10.26 2.56 30.42
C LYS A 19 11.35 2.90 29.38
N VAL A 20 11.53 4.18 29.15
CA VAL A 20 12.73 4.71 28.47
C VAL A 20 13.84 4.78 29.52
N ILE A 21 14.86 3.94 29.38
CA ILE A 21 16.09 4.03 30.18
C ILE A 21 16.95 5.12 29.55
N CYS A 22 17.03 6.28 30.17
CA CYS A 22 18.01 7.30 29.86
C CYS A 22 19.01 7.39 31.02
N GLY A 23 20.30 7.33 30.68
CA GLY A 23 21.41 7.23 31.62
C GLY A 23 21.51 8.43 32.56
N ALA A 24 22.07 8.13 33.71
CA ALA A 24 22.34 8.90 34.92
C ALA A 24 22.67 10.39 34.72
N VAL A 25 21.74 11.27 35.23
CA VAL A 25 22.06 12.53 35.90
C VAL A 25 20.92 12.81 36.88
N ASP A 26 21.26 12.91 38.17
CA ASP A 26 20.33 13.25 39.24
C ASP A 26 19.85 14.72 39.08
N PHE A 27 18.59 14.91 38.77
CA PHE A 27 17.91 16.20 38.86
C PHE A 27 16.78 16.13 39.91
N THR A 28 16.90 16.94 40.94
CA THR A 28 15.87 17.12 41.99
C THR A 28 14.61 17.79 41.42
N PRO A 29 13.39 17.39 41.87
CA PRO A 29 12.12 17.81 41.27
C PRO A 29 11.66 19.25 41.59
N ALA A 30 12.53 20.13 42.08
CA ALA A 30 12.14 21.49 42.51
C ALA A 30 12.46 22.62 41.51
N ALA A 31 13.08 22.36 40.37
CA ALA A 31 13.58 23.41 39.45
C ALA A 31 12.82 23.55 38.11
N CYS A 32 11.74 22.82 37.88
CA CYS A 32 11.04 22.82 36.56
C CYS A 32 9.67 23.55 36.59
N ALA A 33 9.38 24.37 37.61
CA ALA A 33 8.08 25.04 37.73
C ALA A 33 8.08 26.54 37.33
N ALA A 34 9.13 27.03 36.69
CA ALA A 34 9.19 28.42 36.24
C ALA A 34 9.72 28.51 34.81
N MET A 35 8.83 28.71 33.86
CA MET A 35 8.97 29.30 32.54
C MET A 35 8.28 28.49 31.42
N LEU A 36 6.96 28.48 31.45
CA LEU A 36 6.16 28.39 30.23
C LEU A 36 5.11 29.52 30.33
N PRO A 37 5.06 30.45 29.36
CA PRO A 37 3.95 31.38 29.29
C PRO A 37 2.68 30.58 28.96
N VAL A 38 1.73 30.61 29.90
CA VAL A 38 0.36 30.15 29.67
C VAL A 38 -0.22 31.06 28.59
N LEU A 39 -0.17 30.64 27.34
CA LEU A 39 -0.99 31.20 26.27
C LEU A 39 -2.45 30.96 26.68
N LEU A 40 -3.08 32.00 27.24
CA LEU A 40 -4.52 32.05 27.44
C LEU A 40 -5.19 31.96 26.06
N TYR A 41 -5.50 30.75 25.59
CA TYR A 41 -6.48 30.58 24.54
C TYR A 41 -7.83 31.08 25.07
N PRO A 42 -8.52 31.98 24.37
CA PRO A 42 -9.86 32.36 24.76
C PRO A 42 -10.72 31.12 24.83
N ARG A 43 -11.26 30.85 26.01
CA ARG A 43 -12.19 29.74 26.26
C ARG A 43 -13.43 29.98 25.39
N VAL A 44 -13.47 29.42 24.20
CA VAL A 44 -14.66 29.37 23.37
C VAL A 44 -15.72 28.66 24.19
N LYS A 45 -16.79 29.38 24.54
CA LYS A 45 -17.92 28.82 25.29
C LYS A 45 -18.39 27.59 24.56
N GLY A 46 -18.25 26.43 25.19
CA GLY A 46 -18.53 25.15 24.62
C GLY A 46 -19.96 25.03 24.11
N THR A 47 -20.10 24.98 22.83
CA THR A 47 -21.23 24.29 22.22
C THR A 47 -21.08 22.84 22.67
N LYS A 48 -22.02 22.33 23.48
CA LYS A 48 -22.09 20.90 23.80
C LYS A 48 -22.16 20.16 22.48
N MET A 49 -21.10 19.49 22.06
CA MET A 49 -21.16 18.47 21.04
C MET A 49 -22.04 17.37 21.61
N THR A 50 -23.32 17.39 21.30
CA THR A 50 -24.19 16.24 21.49
C THR A 50 -23.67 15.18 20.53
N THR A 51 -23.17 14.07 21.07
CA THR A 51 -22.83 12.89 20.27
C THR A 51 -24.08 12.55 19.44
N PRO A 52 -23.99 12.51 18.10
CA PRO A 52 -25.16 12.19 17.30
C PRO A 52 -25.64 10.78 17.68
N SER A 53 -26.97 10.65 17.88
CA SER A 53 -27.59 9.36 18.06
C SER A 53 -27.74 8.70 16.67
N PHE A 54 -27.33 7.44 16.55
CA PHE A 54 -27.43 6.65 15.32
C PHE A 54 -28.58 5.62 15.42
N ASP A 55 -29.68 6.00 16.05
CA ASP A 55 -30.78 5.07 16.35
C ASP A 55 -31.75 4.92 15.16
N SER A 56 -31.79 5.85 14.20
CA SER A 56 -32.61 5.74 13.00
C SER A 56 -31.84 5.19 11.80
N VAL A 57 -32.56 4.59 10.86
CA VAL A 57 -31.99 4.07 9.60
C VAL A 57 -31.33 5.19 8.79
N GLU A 58 -31.93 6.37 8.78
CA GLU A 58 -31.42 7.54 8.08
C GLU A 58 -30.11 8.03 8.71
N ALA A 59 -30.00 8.03 10.04
CA ALA A 59 -28.77 8.41 10.74
C ALA A 59 -27.63 7.40 10.47
N GLN A 60 -27.94 6.10 10.47
CA GLN A 60 -26.99 5.05 10.13
C GLN A 60 -26.52 5.13 8.68
N ALA A 61 -27.45 5.36 7.73
CA ALA A 61 -27.13 5.54 6.33
C ALA A 61 -26.24 6.78 6.09
N SER A 62 -26.59 7.91 6.73
CA SER A 62 -25.81 9.15 6.65
C SER A 62 -24.38 8.96 7.18
N TYR A 63 -24.21 8.25 8.28
CA TYR A 63 -22.90 7.89 8.81
C TYR A 63 -22.11 7.01 7.84
N GLY A 64 -22.76 6.01 7.25
CA GLY A 64 -22.17 5.12 6.24
C GLY A 64 -21.67 5.88 5.01
N ILE A 65 -22.47 6.85 4.52
CA ILE A 65 -22.06 7.75 3.41
C ILE A 65 -20.83 8.57 3.84
N GLY A 66 -20.82 9.10 5.06
CA GLY A 66 -19.68 9.85 5.59
C GLY A 66 -18.40 9.02 5.63
N LEU A 67 -18.48 7.73 6.03
CA LEU A 67 -17.35 6.81 6.00
C LEU A 67 -16.83 6.57 4.57
N GLN A 68 -17.72 6.35 3.61
CA GLN A 68 -17.33 6.16 2.20
C GLN A 68 -16.63 7.40 1.63
N VAL A 69 -17.16 8.58 1.88
CA VAL A 69 -16.52 9.84 1.44
C VAL A 69 -15.15 10.00 2.10
N GLY A 70 -15.05 9.72 3.40
CA GLY A 70 -13.78 9.78 4.13
C GLY A 70 -12.72 8.83 3.56
N GLN A 71 -13.09 7.59 3.27
CA GLN A 71 -12.22 6.60 2.63
C GLN A 71 -11.76 7.07 1.23
N GLN A 72 -12.67 7.56 0.42
CA GLN A 72 -12.36 8.05 -0.93
C GLN A 72 -11.41 9.26 -0.90
N LEU A 73 -11.56 10.16 0.08
CA LEU A 73 -10.63 11.27 0.29
C LEU A 73 -9.23 10.80 0.73
N LEU A 74 -9.14 9.79 1.58
CA LEU A 74 -7.86 9.17 1.97
C LEU A 74 -7.17 8.50 0.77
N GLU A 75 -7.91 7.77 -0.04
CA GLU A 75 -7.40 7.10 -1.25
C GLU A 75 -6.95 8.09 -2.33
N SER A 76 -7.55 9.28 -2.38
CA SER A 76 -7.15 10.33 -3.32
C SER A 76 -5.77 10.93 -3.05
N GLY A 77 -5.15 10.60 -1.90
CA GLY A 77 -3.83 11.09 -1.52
C GLY A 77 -3.79 12.56 -1.08
N LEU A 78 -4.94 13.21 -0.91
CA LEU A 78 -5.03 14.59 -0.42
C LEU A 78 -4.60 14.66 1.04
N GLN A 79 -3.51 15.36 1.32
CA GLN A 79 -2.98 15.51 2.67
C GLN A 79 -3.41 16.85 3.29
N GLY A 80 -3.51 16.89 4.62
CA GLY A 80 -3.78 18.12 5.38
C GLY A 80 -5.24 18.56 5.34
N LEU A 81 -6.17 17.70 4.91
CA LEU A 81 -7.60 17.98 5.00
C LEU A 81 -8.02 18.17 6.45
N GLN A 82 -8.80 19.21 6.72
CA GLN A 82 -9.33 19.51 8.04
C GLN A 82 -10.76 18.98 8.17
N PRO A 83 -11.03 17.99 9.02
CA PRO A 83 -12.34 17.38 9.16
C PRO A 83 -13.46 18.36 9.49
N GLU A 84 -13.20 19.34 10.35
CA GLU A 84 -14.18 20.35 10.75
C GLU A 84 -14.58 21.25 9.58
N ALA A 85 -13.62 21.65 8.74
CA ALA A 85 -13.89 22.46 7.55
C ALA A 85 -14.65 21.65 6.51
N LEU A 86 -14.32 20.37 6.32
CA LEU A 86 -15.05 19.46 5.43
C LEU A 86 -16.50 19.28 5.88
N LEU A 87 -16.72 19.04 7.16
CA LEU A 87 -18.07 18.91 7.73
C LEU A 87 -18.88 20.21 7.61
N ALA A 88 -18.24 21.38 7.78
CA ALA A 88 -18.90 22.67 7.58
C ALA A 88 -19.34 22.85 6.12
N GLY A 89 -18.45 22.57 5.15
CA GLY A 89 -18.80 22.67 3.73
C GLY A 89 -19.89 21.66 3.31
N LEU A 90 -19.87 20.44 3.86
CA LEU A 90 -20.91 19.44 3.62
C LEU A 90 -22.27 19.91 4.19
N ARG A 91 -22.28 20.51 5.37
CA ARG A 91 -23.48 21.08 5.99
C ARG A 91 -24.05 22.21 5.13
N ASP A 92 -23.23 23.16 4.73
CA ASP A 92 -23.67 24.27 3.88
C ASP A 92 -24.29 23.78 2.57
N ALA A 93 -23.67 22.77 1.96
CA ALA A 93 -24.21 22.17 0.73
C ALA A 93 -25.56 21.46 0.94
N LEU A 94 -25.75 20.73 2.04
CA LEU A 94 -27.00 20.01 2.34
C LEU A 94 -28.13 20.94 2.77
N GLU A 95 -27.80 22.04 3.44
CA GLU A 95 -28.79 23.05 3.90
C GLU A 95 -29.08 24.13 2.85
N GLY A 96 -28.32 24.15 1.75
CA GLY A 96 -28.47 25.19 0.69
C GLY A 96 -27.97 26.57 1.13
N ASN A 97 -27.04 26.60 2.09
CA ASN A 97 -26.45 27.86 2.58
C ASN A 97 -25.48 28.44 1.55
N SER A 98 -25.27 29.74 1.61
CA SER A 98 -24.20 30.39 0.85
C SER A 98 -22.84 29.92 1.36
N PRO A 99 -21.86 29.65 0.45
CA PRO A 99 -20.55 29.23 0.86
C PRO A 99 -19.86 30.19 1.84
N ALA A 100 -19.33 29.70 2.95
CA ALA A 100 -18.61 30.51 3.93
C ALA A 100 -17.28 31.08 3.38
N VAL A 101 -16.74 30.44 2.31
CA VAL A 101 -15.51 30.86 1.63
C VAL A 101 -15.85 31.19 0.17
N PRO A 102 -15.33 32.30 -0.39
CA PRO A 102 -15.55 32.65 -1.80
C PRO A 102 -15.12 31.52 -2.75
N VAL A 103 -15.90 31.26 -3.77
CA VAL A 103 -15.72 30.12 -4.69
C VAL A 103 -14.36 30.14 -5.40
N ASP A 104 -13.87 31.33 -5.76
CA ASP A 104 -12.53 31.48 -6.37
C ASP A 104 -11.40 31.12 -5.41
N VAL A 105 -11.55 31.40 -4.11
CA VAL A 105 -10.61 31.00 -3.08
C VAL A 105 -10.63 29.48 -2.89
N VAL A 106 -11.82 28.86 -2.86
CA VAL A 106 -11.97 27.40 -2.79
C VAL A 106 -11.30 26.73 -3.98
N HIS A 107 -11.53 27.20 -5.21
CA HIS A 107 -10.93 26.64 -6.41
C HIS A 107 -9.40 26.77 -6.41
N ARG A 108 -8.87 27.87 -5.88
CA ARG A 108 -7.41 28.07 -5.76
C ARG A 108 -6.81 27.08 -4.75
N ALA A 109 -7.44 26.98 -3.57
CA ALA A 109 -7.00 26.05 -2.54
C ALA A 109 -7.05 24.58 -2.99
N LEU A 110 -8.12 24.18 -3.70
CA LEU A 110 -8.23 22.83 -4.26
C LEU A 110 -7.13 22.53 -5.27
N ARG A 111 -6.80 23.47 -6.17
CA ARG A 111 -5.68 23.30 -7.11
C ARG A 111 -4.36 23.13 -6.37
N GLU A 112 -4.10 23.99 -5.39
CA GLU A 112 -2.85 23.93 -4.62
C GLU A 112 -2.68 22.61 -3.85
N VAL A 113 -3.74 22.12 -3.22
CA VAL A 113 -3.72 20.84 -2.52
C VAL A 113 -3.53 19.68 -3.51
N HIS A 114 -4.16 19.74 -4.68
CA HIS A 114 -4.00 18.73 -5.72
C HIS A 114 -2.58 18.71 -6.31
N GLU A 115 -2.03 19.88 -6.63
CA GLU A 115 -0.66 20.00 -7.13
C GLU A 115 0.38 19.45 -6.12
N ARG A 116 0.18 19.72 -4.82
CA ARG A 116 1.03 19.14 -3.76
C ARG A 116 0.92 17.62 -3.71
N ALA A 117 -0.30 17.09 -3.78
CA ALA A 117 -0.51 15.64 -3.77
C ALA A 117 0.16 14.97 -4.99
N GLU A 118 0.05 15.58 -6.16
CA GLU A 118 0.71 15.10 -7.38
C GLU A 118 2.24 15.17 -7.29
N SER A 119 2.80 16.25 -6.70
CA SER A 119 4.25 16.38 -6.49
C SER A 119 4.79 15.27 -5.60
N VAL A 120 4.16 15.07 -4.44
CA VAL A 120 4.53 14.00 -3.50
C VAL A 120 4.42 12.62 -4.14
N ARG A 121 3.36 12.39 -4.92
CA ARG A 121 3.19 11.13 -5.66
C ARG A 121 4.31 10.92 -6.68
N ARG A 122 4.66 11.96 -7.45
CA ARG A 122 5.72 11.92 -8.44
C ARG A 122 7.07 11.62 -7.80
N GLU A 123 7.43 12.35 -6.74
CA GLU A 123 8.68 12.14 -6.01
C GLU A 123 8.79 10.71 -5.47
N ARG A 124 7.69 10.17 -4.95
CA ARG A 124 7.64 8.78 -4.46
C ARG A 124 7.85 7.79 -5.60
N VAL A 125 7.21 8.02 -6.75
CA VAL A 125 7.34 7.17 -7.94
C VAL A 125 8.78 7.19 -8.47
N GLU A 126 9.38 8.37 -8.57
CA GLU A 126 10.78 8.52 -9.01
C GLU A 126 11.76 7.84 -8.04
N ALA A 127 11.54 7.99 -6.73
CA ALA A 127 12.34 7.31 -5.71
C ALA A 127 12.26 5.79 -5.83
N MET A 128 11.05 5.24 -6.04
CA MET A 128 10.85 3.79 -6.19
C MET A 128 11.47 3.25 -7.49
N ALA A 129 11.36 4.00 -8.58
CA ALA A 129 11.99 3.63 -9.85
C ALA A 129 13.53 3.62 -9.71
N ALA A 130 14.10 4.63 -9.05
CA ALA A 130 15.54 4.71 -8.78
C ALA A 130 16.02 3.56 -7.88
N GLU A 131 15.26 3.24 -6.82
CA GLU A 131 15.56 2.12 -5.91
C GLU A 131 15.52 0.78 -6.65
N GLY A 132 14.49 0.56 -7.49
CA GLY A 132 14.39 -0.64 -8.32
C GLY A 132 15.55 -0.78 -9.30
N GLN A 133 15.98 0.33 -9.91
CA GLN A 133 17.12 0.33 -10.83
C GLN A 133 18.44 0.05 -10.10
N ALA A 134 18.65 0.64 -8.93
CA ALA A 134 19.83 0.36 -8.10
C ALA A 134 19.88 -1.11 -7.68
N PHE A 135 18.73 -1.68 -7.27
CA PHE A 135 18.63 -3.09 -6.95
C PHE A 135 19.01 -3.99 -8.13
N LEU A 136 18.52 -3.69 -9.34
CA LEU A 136 18.86 -4.45 -10.55
C LEU A 136 20.35 -4.37 -10.87
N GLN A 137 20.99 -3.20 -10.70
CA GLN A 137 22.43 -3.04 -10.91
C GLN A 137 23.27 -3.85 -9.92
N ASP A 138 22.88 -3.86 -8.65
CA ASP A 138 23.54 -4.67 -7.61
C ASP A 138 23.33 -6.17 -7.85
N HIS A 139 22.09 -6.56 -8.16
CA HIS A 139 21.74 -7.95 -8.37
C HIS A 139 22.45 -8.56 -9.58
N ALA A 140 22.64 -7.80 -10.67
CA ALA A 140 23.36 -8.24 -11.86
C ALA A 140 24.84 -8.58 -11.60
N GLN A 141 25.43 -8.07 -10.51
CA GLN A 141 26.82 -8.33 -10.15
C GLN A 141 26.98 -9.59 -9.29
N ARG A 142 25.89 -10.19 -8.84
CA ARG A 142 25.94 -11.39 -8.00
C ARG A 142 26.32 -12.63 -8.82
N GLU A 143 27.10 -13.49 -8.18
CA GLU A 143 27.50 -14.76 -8.81
C GLU A 143 26.28 -15.62 -9.15
N GLY A 144 26.28 -16.21 -10.34
CA GLY A 144 25.17 -17.06 -10.80
C GLY A 144 23.97 -16.33 -11.40
N VAL A 145 23.98 -15.00 -11.44
CA VAL A 145 22.93 -14.20 -12.07
C VAL A 145 23.21 -14.02 -13.57
N SER A 146 22.21 -14.29 -14.38
CA SER A 146 22.19 -14.02 -15.82
C SER A 146 21.21 -12.91 -16.12
N SER A 147 21.55 -12.06 -17.10
CA SER A 147 20.68 -10.96 -17.56
C SER A 147 20.37 -11.14 -19.04
N THR A 148 19.13 -10.91 -19.44
CA THR A 148 18.72 -10.89 -20.84
C THR A 148 18.81 -9.46 -21.44
N GLU A 149 18.68 -9.34 -22.75
CA GLU A 149 18.66 -8.06 -23.46
C GLU A 149 17.48 -7.17 -23.04
N SER A 150 16.38 -7.75 -22.59
CA SER A 150 15.19 -7.02 -22.11
C SER A 150 15.38 -6.41 -20.72
N GLY A 151 16.43 -6.84 -20.00
CA GLY A 151 16.71 -6.46 -18.62
C GLY A 151 16.13 -7.42 -17.56
N LEU A 152 15.50 -8.53 -17.97
CA LEU A 152 15.16 -9.61 -17.04
C LEU A 152 16.44 -10.20 -16.47
N GLN A 153 16.47 -10.42 -15.15
CA GLN A 153 17.57 -11.11 -14.49
C GLN A 153 17.04 -12.40 -13.85
N PHE A 154 17.85 -13.43 -13.88
CA PHE A 154 17.49 -14.70 -13.26
C PHE A 154 18.70 -15.42 -12.70
N SER A 155 18.48 -16.19 -11.65
CA SER A 155 19.43 -17.15 -11.13
C SER A 155 18.80 -18.54 -11.06
N VAL A 156 19.56 -19.55 -11.45
CA VAL A 156 19.11 -20.95 -11.46
C VAL A 156 19.34 -21.55 -10.09
N MET A 157 18.28 -21.76 -9.32
CA MET A 157 18.35 -22.44 -8.01
C MET A 157 18.40 -23.95 -8.17
N THR A 158 17.59 -24.48 -9.10
CA THR A 158 17.55 -25.89 -9.45
C THR A 158 17.40 -26.00 -10.96
N GLN A 159 18.26 -26.77 -11.59
CA GLN A 159 18.20 -27.04 -13.04
C GLN A 159 17.32 -28.26 -13.30
N GLY A 160 16.29 -28.08 -14.09
CA GLY A 160 15.45 -29.16 -14.61
C GLY A 160 16.00 -29.72 -15.92
N GLU A 161 15.55 -30.90 -16.29
CA GLU A 161 15.94 -31.61 -17.51
C GLU A 161 14.75 -31.86 -18.45
N GLY A 162 13.57 -31.36 -18.10
CA GLY A 162 12.36 -31.53 -18.88
C GLY A 162 12.29 -30.62 -20.11
N PRO A 163 11.21 -30.71 -20.91
CA PRO A 163 11.00 -29.84 -22.06
C PRO A 163 10.84 -28.37 -21.63
N ILE A 164 11.15 -27.45 -22.56
CA ILE A 164 10.96 -26.00 -22.37
C ILE A 164 9.60 -25.63 -22.97
N PRO A 165 8.75 -24.89 -22.25
CA PRO A 165 7.45 -24.45 -22.74
C PRO A 165 7.55 -23.51 -23.94
N SER A 166 6.60 -23.63 -24.85
CA SER A 166 6.39 -22.63 -25.88
C SER A 166 5.39 -21.55 -25.42
N ARG A 167 5.28 -20.45 -26.17
CA ARG A 167 4.30 -19.40 -25.88
C ARG A 167 2.84 -19.86 -25.96
N GLN A 168 2.58 -20.99 -26.66
CA GLN A 168 1.23 -21.51 -26.86
C GLN A 168 0.78 -22.48 -25.77
N ASP A 169 1.71 -22.88 -24.91
CA ASP A 169 1.47 -23.88 -23.90
C ASP A 169 0.82 -23.26 -22.65
N ARG A 170 0.24 -24.13 -21.85
CA ARG A 170 -0.14 -23.85 -20.46
C ARG A 170 0.87 -24.52 -19.55
N VAL A 171 1.16 -23.88 -18.44
CA VAL A 171 2.12 -24.40 -17.46
C VAL A 171 1.49 -24.46 -16.10
N ARG A 172 1.96 -25.42 -15.29
CA ARG A 172 1.69 -25.50 -13.85
C ARG A 172 2.95 -25.17 -13.10
N VAL A 173 2.85 -24.22 -12.19
CA VAL A 173 3.99 -23.67 -11.46
C VAL A 173 3.69 -23.50 -9.98
N HIS A 174 4.73 -23.61 -9.15
CA HIS A 174 4.74 -22.97 -7.85
C HIS A 174 5.51 -21.66 -7.94
N TYR A 175 5.04 -20.63 -7.23
CA TYR A 175 5.73 -19.36 -7.19
C TYR A 175 5.50 -18.62 -5.88
N THR A 176 6.44 -17.72 -5.57
CA THR A 176 6.29 -16.69 -4.54
C THR A 176 6.80 -15.37 -5.09
N GLY A 177 5.92 -14.37 -5.14
CA GLY A 177 6.23 -13.01 -5.58
C GLY A 177 6.42 -12.06 -4.41
N LYS A 178 7.52 -11.30 -4.42
CA LYS A 178 7.87 -10.32 -3.38
C LYS A 178 8.38 -9.03 -3.99
N LEU A 179 8.19 -7.93 -3.29
CA LEU A 179 8.83 -6.65 -3.57
C LEU A 179 10.30 -6.70 -3.16
N ILE A 180 11.08 -5.68 -3.55
CA ILE A 180 12.51 -5.57 -3.21
C ILE A 180 12.76 -5.40 -1.71
N ASP A 181 11.77 -4.92 -0.94
CA ASP A 181 11.80 -4.84 0.53
C ASP A 181 11.48 -6.17 1.23
N GLY A 182 11.21 -7.23 0.43
CA GLY A 182 10.86 -8.56 0.92
C GLY A 182 9.37 -8.77 1.20
N THR A 183 8.52 -7.77 1.03
CA THR A 183 7.07 -7.90 1.21
C THR A 183 6.50 -8.88 0.18
N VAL A 184 5.95 -10.00 0.64
CA VAL A 184 5.28 -10.98 -0.22
C VAL A 184 3.89 -10.48 -0.60
N PHE A 185 3.63 -10.35 -1.89
CA PHE A 185 2.32 -9.91 -2.40
C PHE A 185 1.46 -11.06 -2.92
N ASP A 186 2.09 -12.17 -3.34
CA ASP A 186 1.36 -13.36 -3.79
C ASP A 186 2.24 -14.62 -3.68
N SER A 187 1.64 -15.76 -3.32
CA SER A 187 2.36 -17.03 -3.20
C SER A 187 1.41 -18.21 -3.37
N SER A 188 1.63 -19.03 -4.40
CA SER A 188 0.95 -20.31 -4.60
C SER A 188 1.38 -21.34 -3.54
N VAL A 189 2.62 -21.23 -3.06
CA VAL A 189 3.15 -22.10 -2.01
C VAL A 189 2.40 -21.86 -0.69
N ALA A 190 2.15 -20.59 -0.35
CA ALA A 190 1.38 -20.23 0.84
C ALA A 190 -0.09 -20.68 0.75
N ARG A 191 -0.67 -20.75 -0.44
CA ARG A 191 -2.01 -21.30 -0.69
C ARG A 191 -2.06 -22.82 -0.64
N GLY A 192 -0.91 -23.49 -0.74
CA GLY A 192 -0.81 -24.95 -0.77
C GLY A 192 -1.22 -25.60 -2.10
N GLU A 193 -1.44 -24.81 -3.15
CA GLU A 193 -1.89 -25.27 -4.47
C GLU A 193 -1.06 -24.62 -5.59
N PRO A 194 -0.55 -25.42 -6.56
CA PRO A 194 0.13 -24.86 -7.72
C PRO A 194 -0.85 -24.06 -8.58
N ALA A 195 -0.33 -23.08 -9.29
CA ALA A 195 -1.11 -22.24 -10.19
C ALA A 195 -0.92 -22.67 -11.64
N GLU A 196 -1.97 -22.49 -12.45
CA GLU A 196 -1.97 -22.83 -13.87
C GLU A 196 -2.21 -21.57 -14.72
N PHE A 197 -1.31 -21.32 -15.65
CA PHE A 197 -1.38 -20.17 -16.53
C PHE A 197 -1.13 -20.55 -17.99
N PRO A 198 -1.81 -19.92 -18.96
CA PRO A 198 -1.29 -19.87 -20.32
C PRO A 198 -0.02 -19.02 -20.31
N VAL A 199 1.04 -19.46 -21.00
CA VAL A 199 2.34 -18.74 -21.01
C VAL A 199 2.17 -17.28 -21.46
N THR A 200 1.24 -16.99 -22.35
CA THR A 200 0.93 -15.62 -22.81
C THR A 200 0.02 -14.84 -21.88
N GLY A 201 -0.51 -15.44 -20.82
CA GLY A 201 -1.45 -14.82 -19.89
C GLY A 201 -0.81 -14.16 -18.67
N VAL A 202 0.53 -14.12 -18.60
CA VAL A 202 1.29 -13.58 -17.49
C VAL A 202 2.10 -12.34 -17.90
N ILE A 203 2.79 -11.70 -16.98
CA ILE A 203 3.65 -10.52 -17.26
C ILE A 203 4.80 -10.87 -18.21
N ALA A 204 5.30 -9.88 -18.96
CA ALA A 204 6.30 -10.08 -20.00
C ALA A 204 7.56 -10.79 -19.50
N GLY A 205 8.06 -10.43 -18.32
CA GLY A 205 9.21 -11.08 -17.71
C GLY A 205 8.99 -12.57 -17.43
N TRP A 206 7.79 -12.98 -17.08
CA TRP A 206 7.45 -14.40 -16.92
C TRP A 206 7.37 -15.14 -18.25
N ILE A 207 6.78 -14.51 -19.29
CA ILE A 207 6.72 -15.11 -20.62
C ILE A 207 8.13 -15.43 -21.10
N GLU A 208 9.05 -14.46 -20.93
CA GLU A 208 10.45 -14.62 -21.32
C GLU A 208 11.14 -15.72 -20.49
N ALA A 209 11.02 -15.67 -19.18
CA ALA A 209 11.63 -16.68 -18.30
C ALA A 209 11.14 -18.10 -18.59
N LEU A 210 9.81 -18.30 -18.66
CA LEU A 210 9.22 -19.63 -18.92
C LEU A 210 9.64 -20.23 -20.25
N THR A 211 9.86 -19.41 -21.27
CA THR A 211 10.35 -19.89 -22.58
C THR A 211 11.85 -20.19 -22.62
N LEU A 212 12.56 -19.98 -21.52
CA LEU A 212 13.96 -20.37 -21.32
C LEU A 212 14.13 -21.49 -20.28
N MET A 213 13.10 -21.73 -19.47
CA MET A 213 13.14 -22.55 -18.26
C MET A 213 12.68 -23.99 -18.54
N PRO A 214 13.55 -25.02 -18.40
CA PRO A 214 13.13 -26.41 -18.51
C PRO A 214 12.19 -26.84 -17.39
N VAL A 215 11.26 -27.72 -17.66
CA VAL A 215 10.41 -28.36 -16.63
C VAL A 215 11.28 -29.04 -15.56
N GLY A 216 10.87 -28.89 -14.29
CA GLY A 216 11.60 -29.33 -13.14
C GLY A 216 12.62 -28.31 -12.61
N SER A 217 12.76 -27.17 -13.28
CA SER A 217 13.63 -26.07 -12.79
C SER A 217 12.95 -25.24 -11.74
N LYS A 218 13.78 -24.67 -10.84
CA LYS A 218 13.39 -23.58 -9.93
C LYS A 218 14.36 -22.42 -10.11
N TRP A 219 13.82 -21.26 -10.45
CA TRP A 219 14.59 -20.04 -10.71
C TRP A 219 14.12 -18.91 -9.81
N GLU A 220 15.07 -18.04 -9.42
CA GLU A 220 14.75 -16.69 -8.93
C GLU A 220 14.79 -15.74 -10.11
N LEU A 221 13.72 -14.98 -10.30
CA LEU A 221 13.56 -13.98 -11.36
C LEU A 221 13.54 -12.61 -10.70
N VAL A 222 14.33 -11.67 -11.21
CA VAL A 222 14.23 -10.25 -10.86
C VAL A 222 13.79 -9.49 -12.10
N ILE A 223 12.58 -8.96 -12.03
CA ILE A 223 11.84 -8.44 -13.18
C ILE A 223 11.72 -6.93 -13.03
N PRO A 224 12.33 -6.13 -13.92
CA PRO A 224 12.16 -4.69 -13.92
C PRO A 224 10.70 -4.32 -14.22
N HIS A 225 10.26 -3.17 -13.74
CA HIS A 225 8.87 -2.74 -13.80
C HIS A 225 8.28 -2.74 -15.21
N ASN A 226 9.06 -2.43 -16.25
CA ASN A 226 8.62 -2.41 -17.65
C ASN A 226 8.28 -3.79 -18.20
N LEU A 227 8.80 -4.87 -17.62
CA LEU A 227 8.47 -6.28 -17.92
C LEU A 227 7.43 -6.86 -16.93
N ALA A 228 6.95 -6.04 -15.99
CA ALA A 228 5.97 -6.40 -14.97
C ALA A 228 4.69 -5.55 -15.12
N TYR A 229 4.34 -4.75 -14.12
CA TYR A 229 3.11 -3.95 -14.11
C TYR A 229 3.31 -2.47 -14.47
N GLY A 230 4.54 -2.07 -14.80
CA GLY A 230 4.87 -0.73 -15.33
C GLY A 230 4.53 0.42 -14.39
N GLU A 231 4.06 1.51 -15.00
CA GLU A 231 3.73 2.76 -14.32
C GLU A 231 2.46 2.70 -13.47
N ARG A 232 1.63 1.69 -13.68
CA ARG A 232 0.33 1.56 -12.99
C ARG A 232 0.42 0.75 -11.71
N GLY A 233 1.40 -0.17 -11.61
CA GLY A 233 1.40 -1.17 -10.56
C GLY A 233 0.23 -2.16 -10.70
N ALA A 234 -0.09 -2.89 -9.64
CA ALA A 234 -1.23 -3.80 -9.61
C ALA A 234 -1.90 -3.83 -8.23
N GLY A 235 -3.18 -3.48 -8.20
CA GLY A 235 -3.97 -3.42 -6.98
C GLY A 235 -3.36 -2.51 -5.91
N ALA A 236 -3.59 -2.85 -4.66
CA ALA A 236 -3.00 -2.14 -3.51
C ALA A 236 -1.63 -2.70 -3.11
N SER A 237 -1.25 -3.88 -3.62
CA SER A 237 -0.09 -4.65 -3.16
C SER A 237 1.18 -4.39 -3.97
N ILE A 238 1.06 -3.96 -5.23
CA ILE A 238 2.20 -3.71 -6.12
C ILE A 238 2.17 -2.24 -6.55
N PRO A 239 3.01 -1.40 -5.93
CA PRO A 239 3.12 0.01 -6.30
C PRO A 239 3.57 0.23 -7.76
N PRO A 240 3.33 1.43 -8.32
CA PRO A 240 3.90 1.83 -9.61
C PRO A 240 5.42 1.70 -9.64
N PHE A 241 5.97 1.36 -10.81
CA PHE A 241 7.41 1.24 -11.08
C PHE A 241 8.16 0.21 -10.22
N SER A 242 7.45 -0.73 -9.58
CA SER A 242 8.07 -1.75 -8.73
C SER A 242 8.86 -2.76 -9.53
N THR A 243 10.11 -2.98 -9.18
CA THR A 243 10.89 -4.17 -9.53
C THR A 243 10.40 -5.33 -8.68
N LEU A 244 10.14 -6.47 -9.31
CA LEU A 244 9.56 -7.64 -8.65
C LEU A 244 10.57 -8.79 -8.59
N ILE A 245 10.54 -9.52 -7.49
CA ILE A 245 11.32 -10.73 -7.30
C ILE A 245 10.36 -11.91 -7.23
N PHE A 246 10.59 -12.94 -8.04
CA PHE A 246 9.80 -14.16 -8.01
C PHE A 246 10.71 -15.36 -7.85
N GLU A 247 10.36 -16.24 -6.95
CA GLU A 247 10.82 -17.62 -7.00
C GLU A 247 9.78 -18.42 -7.78
N VAL A 248 10.19 -19.06 -8.88
CA VAL A 248 9.30 -19.82 -9.76
C VAL A 248 9.83 -21.22 -9.92
N GLU A 249 8.99 -22.21 -9.69
CA GLU A 249 9.25 -23.61 -9.94
C GLU A 249 8.29 -24.12 -11.02
N LEU A 250 8.84 -24.53 -12.15
CA LEU A 250 8.09 -25.04 -13.28
C LEU A 250 7.86 -26.55 -13.13
N LEU A 251 6.63 -26.93 -12.80
CA LEU A 251 6.29 -28.32 -12.49
C LEU A 251 6.02 -29.14 -13.77
N GLU A 252 5.17 -28.63 -14.65
CA GLU A 252 4.80 -29.34 -15.89
C GLU A 252 4.21 -28.41 -16.96
N ILE A 253 4.20 -28.89 -18.19
CA ILE A 253 3.48 -28.33 -19.34
C ILE A 253 2.17 -29.11 -19.48
N LEU A 254 1.02 -28.38 -19.64
CA LEU A 254 -0.34 -28.94 -19.67
C LEU A 254 -0.85 -29.07 -21.10
#